data_44c7d86fdff44132cc277ab2cac078c1
#
_entry.id   44c7d86fdff44132cc277ab2cac078c1
#
_cell.length_a   1.000
_cell.length_b   1.000
_cell.length_c   1.000
_cell.angle_alpha   90.00
_cell.angle_beta   90.00
_cell.angle_gamma   90.00
#
_symmetry.space_group_name_H-M   'P 1'
#
loop_
_entity.id
_entity.type
_entity.pdbx_description
1 polymer ?
#
loop_
_entity_poly.entity_id
_entity_poly.type
_entity_poly.pdbx_seq_one_letter_code
_entity_poly.pdbx_strand_id
1 'polypeptide(L)'
;MIFIVVKFPVKPEYADEWPRHLADFTSATRAEPGNLWYEWSRSLEDPTTYVLVEAFQDGAGEAHVNSDHFRAAMETMRPLLRRTPDIVSTTIEGATGWSAMGELKVD
;
A
#
# COMPACT_ATOMS: atom_id res chain seq x y z
N MET A 1 -15.04 4.32 3.35
CA MET A 1 -13.81 3.78 2.73
C MET A 1 -12.59 4.15 3.56
N ILE A 2 -11.79 3.17 3.91
CA ILE A 2 -10.52 3.42 4.59
C ILE A 2 -9.48 3.69 3.50
N PHE A 3 -8.81 4.83 3.58
CA PHE A 3 -7.81 5.24 2.59
C PHE A 3 -6.45 5.39 3.25
N ILE A 4 -5.45 4.73 2.68
CA ILE A 4 -4.12 4.63 3.30
C ILE A 4 -3.05 4.92 2.26
N VAL A 5 -2.07 5.75 2.66
CA VAL A 5 -0.84 5.96 1.89
C VAL A 5 0.34 5.66 2.80
N VAL A 6 1.24 4.82 2.33
CA VAL A 6 2.45 4.44 3.08
C VAL A 6 3.67 4.71 2.23
N LYS A 7 4.70 5.31 2.82
CA LYS A 7 6.01 5.46 2.19
C LYS A 7 6.99 4.50 2.85
N PHE A 8 7.58 3.62 2.07
CA PHE A 8 8.52 2.60 2.53
C PHE A 8 9.94 2.99 2.14
N PRO A 9 10.78 3.45 3.10
CA PRO A 9 12.16 3.79 2.82
C PRO A 9 13.02 2.52 2.81
N VAL A 10 13.25 1.98 1.62
CA VAL A 10 13.96 0.72 1.42
C VAL A 10 15.47 0.95 1.42
N LYS A 11 16.24 0.01 1.96
CA LYS A 11 17.69 0.05 1.86
C LYS A 11 18.09 0.01 0.38
N PRO A 12 19.06 0.84 -0.07
CA PRO A 12 19.41 0.92 -1.48
C PRO A 12 19.76 -0.43 -2.12
N GLU A 13 20.42 -1.31 -1.37
CA GLU A 13 20.82 -2.63 -1.87
C GLU A 13 19.65 -3.57 -2.15
N TYR A 14 18.45 -3.27 -1.63
CA TYR A 14 17.24 -4.07 -1.83
C TYR A 14 16.17 -3.35 -2.65
N ALA A 15 16.42 -2.09 -3.05
CA ALA A 15 15.37 -1.26 -3.65
C ALA A 15 14.81 -1.87 -4.94
N ASP A 16 15.66 -2.37 -5.84
CA ASP A 16 15.19 -2.95 -7.10
C ASP A 16 14.44 -4.26 -6.92
N GLU A 17 14.66 -4.95 -5.80
CA GLU A 17 14.04 -6.25 -5.52
C GLU A 17 12.81 -6.17 -4.63
N TRP A 18 12.47 -4.98 -4.13
CA TRP A 18 11.32 -4.78 -3.26
C TRP A 18 10.03 -5.39 -3.83
N PRO A 19 9.65 -5.14 -5.11
CA PRO A 19 8.43 -5.73 -5.65
C PRO A 19 8.43 -7.26 -5.61
N ARG A 20 9.57 -7.88 -5.83
CA ARG A 20 9.68 -9.35 -5.79
C ARG A 20 9.46 -9.88 -4.37
N HIS A 21 10.06 -9.23 -3.38
CA HIS A 21 9.89 -9.63 -1.98
C HIS A 21 8.44 -9.45 -1.49
N LEU A 22 7.71 -8.51 -2.04
CA LEU A 22 6.34 -8.20 -1.62
C LEU A 22 5.28 -8.78 -2.56
N ALA A 23 5.66 -9.64 -3.52
CA ALA A 23 4.72 -10.18 -4.50
C ALA A 23 3.61 -11.02 -3.85
N ASP A 24 3.95 -11.88 -2.91
CA ASP A 24 2.97 -12.75 -2.23
C ASP A 24 2.01 -11.92 -1.37
N PHE A 25 2.53 -10.95 -0.63
CA PHE A 25 1.72 -10.06 0.17
C PHE A 25 0.76 -9.24 -0.70
N THR A 26 1.26 -8.74 -1.81
CA THR A 26 0.46 -7.98 -2.78
C THR A 26 -0.71 -8.82 -3.30
N SER A 27 -0.44 -10.04 -3.75
CA SER A 27 -1.47 -10.94 -4.24
C SER A 27 -2.49 -11.29 -3.15
N ALA A 28 -2.01 -11.60 -1.95
CA ALA A 28 -2.89 -11.98 -0.84
C ALA A 28 -3.78 -10.82 -0.41
N THR A 29 -3.25 -9.59 -0.36
CA THR A 29 -4.03 -8.41 0.00
C THR A 29 -5.09 -8.12 -1.06
N ARG A 30 -4.72 -8.18 -2.34
CA ARG A 30 -5.69 -7.97 -3.44
C ARG A 30 -6.79 -9.01 -3.47
N ALA A 31 -6.55 -10.20 -2.92
CA ALA A 31 -7.56 -11.25 -2.80
C ALA A 31 -8.51 -11.07 -1.61
N GLU A 32 -8.23 -10.16 -0.69
CA GLU A 32 -9.12 -9.88 0.44
C GLU A 32 -10.44 -9.28 -0.07
N PRO A 33 -11.60 -9.80 0.38
CA PRO A 33 -12.89 -9.32 -0.12
C PRO A 33 -13.13 -7.83 0.09
N GLY A 34 -12.55 -7.26 1.15
CA GLY A 34 -12.73 -5.85 1.49
C GLY A 34 -11.69 -4.91 0.90
N ASN A 35 -10.68 -5.43 0.20
CA ASN A 35 -9.68 -4.58 -0.44
C ASN A 35 -10.26 -3.97 -1.72
N LEU A 36 -10.19 -2.65 -1.85
CA LEU A 36 -10.66 -1.93 -3.03
C LEU A 36 -9.56 -1.74 -4.06
N TRP A 37 -8.35 -1.38 -3.61
CA TRP A 37 -7.13 -1.35 -4.42
C TRP A 37 -5.91 -1.42 -3.53
N TYR A 38 -4.80 -1.82 -4.14
CA TYR A 38 -3.51 -1.97 -3.48
C TYR A 38 -2.45 -1.74 -4.55
N GLU A 39 -1.89 -0.54 -4.59
CA GLU A 39 -1.07 -0.11 -5.72
C GLU A 39 0.29 0.40 -5.25
N TRP A 40 1.33 -0.22 -5.78
CA TRP A 40 2.71 0.18 -5.56
C TRP A 40 3.15 1.18 -6.60
N SER A 41 3.95 2.16 -6.15
CA SER A 41 4.67 3.07 -7.02
C SER A 41 6.07 3.27 -6.46
N ARG A 42 7.01 3.62 -7.32
CA ARG A 42 8.35 3.99 -6.90
C ARG A 42 8.46 5.51 -7.00
N SER A 43 8.99 6.16 -5.96
CA SER A 43 9.13 7.61 -5.96
C SER A 43 10.12 8.05 -7.03
N LEU A 44 9.74 9.07 -7.81
CA LEU A 44 10.65 9.69 -8.78
C LEU A 44 11.69 10.57 -8.11
N GLU A 45 11.36 11.10 -6.93
CA GLU A 45 12.23 12.00 -6.17
C GLU A 45 13.24 11.25 -5.32
N ASP A 46 12.88 10.04 -4.85
CA ASP A 46 13.75 9.17 -4.06
C ASP A 46 13.55 7.73 -4.54
N PRO A 47 14.38 7.25 -5.48
CA PRO A 47 14.18 5.93 -6.08
C PRO A 47 14.39 4.75 -5.13
N THR A 48 14.81 4.98 -3.89
CA THR A 48 14.83 3.94 -2.86
C THR A 48 13.56 3.91 -2.02
N THR A 49 12.62 4.81 -2.27
CA THR A 49 11.34 4.87 -1.57
C THR A 49 10.23 4.32 -2.44
N TYR A 50 9.47 3.38 -1.89
CA TYR A 50 8.23 2.89 -2.52
C TYR A 50 7.02 3.49 -1.82
N VAL A 51 6.01 3.80 -2.63
CA VAL A 51 4.75 4.37 -2.14
C VAL A 51 3.63 3.38 -2.40
N LEU A 52 2.87 3.09 -1.36
CA LEU A 52 1.70 2.23 -1.44
C LEU A 52 0.46 3.10 -1.26
N VAL A 53 -0.45 3.00 -2.21
CA VAL A 53 -1.78 3.59 -2.08
C VAL A 53 -2.78 2.45 -2.03
N GLU A 54 -3.52 2.36 -0.94
CA GLU A 54 -4.47 1.26 -0.74
C GLU A 54 -5.76 1.76 -0.13
N ALA A 55 -6.82 1.02 -0.35
CA ALA A 55 -8.11 1.31 0.25
C ALA A 55 -8.88 0.04 0.54
N PHE A 56 -9.71 0.13 1.59
CA PHE A 56 -10.56 -0.97 2.05
C PHE A 56 -11.97 -0.47 2.27
N GLN A 57 -12.93 -1.37 2.13
CA GLN A 57 -14.29 -1.11 2.57
C GLN A 57 -14.31 -0.86 4.08
N ASP A 58 -15.31 -0.13 4.54
CA ASP A 58 -15.49 0.13 5.97
C ASP A 58 -15.51 -1.19 6.75
N GLY A 59 -14.75 -1.22 7.84
CA GLY A 59 -14.61 -2.42 8.68
C GLY A 59 -13.65 -3.48 8.18
N ALA A 60 -13.12 -3.37 6.97
CA ALA A 60 -12.26 -4.40 6.39
C ALA A 60 -10.77 -4.26 6.78
N GLY A 61 -10.38 -3.12 7.34
CA GLY A 61 -8.99 -2.89 7.74
C GLY A 61 -8.51 -3.83 8.84
N GLU A 62 -9.39 -4.16 9.78
CA GLU A 62 -9.05 -5.06 10.89
C GLU A 62 -8.72 -6.47 10.39
N ALA A 63 -9.49 -7.00 9.44
CA ALA A 63 -9.20 -8.29 8.85
C ALA A 63 -7.84 -8.31 8.15
N HIS A 64 -7.48 -7.22 7.50
CA HIS A 64 -6.18 -7.08 6.83
C HIS A 64 -5.02 -7.15 7.83
N VAL A 65 -5.03 -6.32 8.87
CA VAL A 65 -3.92 -6.25 9.83
C VAL A 65 -3.83 -7.48 10.74
N ASN A 66 -4.90 -8.25 10.85
CA ASN A 66 -4.93 -9.49 11.63
C ASN A 66 -4.66 -10.74 10.78
N SER A 67 -4.41 -10.59 9.48
CA SER A 67 -4.18 -11.72 8.59
C SER A 67 -2.78 -12.30 8.75
N ASP A 68 -2.63 -13.58 8.37
CA ASP A 68 -1.33 -14.25 8.37
C ASP A 68 -0.38 -13.61 7.37
N HIS A 69 -0.89 -13.21 6.19
CA HIS A 69 -0.05 -12.57 5.18
C HIS A 69 0.45 -11.19 5.63
N PHE A 70 -0.32 -10.47 6.44
CA PHE A 70 0.16 -9.22 7.02
C PHE A 70 1.34 -9.46 7.97
N ARG A 71 1.22 -10.44 8.88
CA ARG A 71 2.30 -10.78 9.80
C ARG A 71 3.57 -11.22 9.07
N ALA A 72 3.41 -12.06 8.06
CA ALA A 72 4.53 -12.52 7.24
C ALA A 72 5.20 -11.35 6.52
N ALA A 73 4.41 -10.40 6.00
CA ALA A 73 4.94 -9.21 5.34
C ALA A 73 5.73 -8.32 6.29
N MET A 74 5.28 -8.15 7.55
CA MET A 74 6.02 -7.37 8.54
C MET A 74 7.41 -7.96 8.76
N GLU A 75 7.52 -9.28 8.87
CA GLU A 75 8.81 -9.96 9.02
C GLU A 75 9.68 -9.84 7.77
N THR A 76 9.09 -9.95 6.59
CA THR A 76 9.80 -9.82 5.31
C THR A 76 10.34 -8.41 5.13
N MET A 77 9.52 -7.39 5.40
CA MET A 77 9.87 -5.99 5.14
C MET A 77 10.91 -5.43 6.11
N ARG A 78 10.82 -5.81 7.39
CA ARG A 78 11.64 -5.18 8.43
C ARG A 78 13.13 -5.13 8.11
N PRO A 79 13.79 -6.24 7.69
CA PRO A 79 15.21 -6.20 7.39
C PRO A 79 15.56 -5.45 6.10
N LEU A 80 14.57 -5.17 5.23
CA LEU A 80 14.79 -4.49 3.96
C LEU A 80 14.68 -2.97 4.09
N LEU A 81 14.14 -2.49 5.21
CA LEU A 81 13.87 -1.07 5.43
C LEU A 81 15.02 -0.38 6.15
N ARG A 82 15.34 0.86 5.74
CA ARG A 82 16.35 1.69 6.39
C ARG A 82 15.80 2.50 7.57
N ARG A 83 14.49 2.64 7.68
CA ARG A 83 13.80 3.24 8.83
C ARG A 83 12.33 2.87 8.81
N THR A 84 11.61 3.23 9.87
CA THR A 84 10.18 2.99 9.97
C THR A 84 9.42 3.72 8.86
N PRO A 85 8.50 3.04 8.14
CA PRO A 85 7.67 3.69 7.13
C PRO A 85 6.80 4.82 7.69
N ASP A 86 6.52 5.80 6.83
CA ASP A 86 5.56 6.85 7.12
C ASP A 86 4.19 6.43 6.60
N ILE A 87 3.14 6.72 7.34
CA ILE A 87 1.77 6.32 6.99
C ILE A 87 0.78 7.44 7.27
N VAL A 88 -0.18 7.58 6.36
CA VAL A 88 -1.41 8.33 6.58
C VAL A 88 -2.56 7.37 6.37
N SER A 89 -3.45 7.26 7.35
CA SER A 89 -4.63 6.42 7.27
C SER A 89 -5.83 7.21 7.74
N THR A 90 -6.89 7.21 6.95
CA THR A 90 -8.12 7.95 7.28
C THR A 90 -9.34 7.24 6.71
N THR A 91 -10.51 7.57 7.24
CA THR A 91 -11.78 7.12 6.68
C THR A 91 -12.39 8.26 5.91
N ILE A 92 -12.74 8.01 4.65
CA ILE A 92 -13.45 8.98 3.80
C ILE A 92 -14.90 8.52 3.72
N GLU A 93 -15.78 9.20 4.43
CA GLU A 93 -17.20 8.85 4.45
C GLU A 93 -17.85 9.11 3.10
N GLY A 94 -18.67 8.18 2.66
CA GLY A 94 -19.41 8.29 1.40
C GLY A 94 -18.59 8.01 0.15
N ALA A 95 -17.27 7.85 0.27
CA ALA A 95 -16.43 7.49 -0.86
C ALA A 95 -16.43 5.96 -1.07
N THR A 96 -16.51 5.55 -2.32
CA THR A 96 -16.51 4.12 -2.70
C THR A 96 -15.47 3.79 -3.76
N GLY A 97 -14.73 4.78 -4.25
CA GLY A 97 -13.73 4.56 -5.28
C GLY A 97 -13.15 5.88 -5.80
N TRP A 98 -12.50 5.78 -6.92
CA TRP A 98 -11.90 6.90 -7.62
C TRP A 98 -12.98 7.74 -8.32
N SER A 99 -12.76 9.04 -8.39
CA SER A 99 -13.60 9.95 -9.19
C SER A 99 -12.73 10.67 -10.22
N ALA A 100 -13.38 11.20 -11.26
CA ALA A 100 -12.68 11.92 -12.31
C ALA A 100 -12.29 13.33 -11.84
N MET A 101 -11.10 13.78 -12.25
CA MET A 101 -10.66 15.16 -12.03
C MET A 101 -11.29 16.05 -13.10
N GLY A 102 -12.35 16.76 -12.72
CA GLY A 102 -13.15 17.54 -13.66
C GLY A 102 -12.40 18.70 -14.31
N GLU A 103 -11.40 19.26 -13.63
CA GLU A 103 -10.59 20.36 -14.15
C GLU A 103 -9.69 19.93 -15.32
N LEU A 104 -9.43 18.64 -15.48
CA LEU A 104 -8.55 18.12 -16.53
C LEU A 104 -9.29 17.09 -17.39
N LYS A 105 -10.46 17.48 -17.87
CA LYS A 105 -11.29 16.61 -18.70
C LYS A 105 -10.68 16.50 -20.10
N VAL A 106 -10.49 15.26 -20.56
CA VAL A 106 -9.96 14.95 -21.89
C VAL A 106 -11.00 14.18 -22.68
N ASP A 107 -11.24 14.62 -23.90
CA ASP A 107 -12.22 13.98 -24.81
C ASP A 107 -11.63 12.74 -25.48
#